data_afe576e5f8b4e36a4ec3c90abf537b96
#
_entry.id   afe576e5f8b4e36a4ec3c90abf537b96
#
_cell.length_a   1.000
_cell.length_b   1.000
_cell.length_c   1.000
_cell.angle_alpha   90.00
_cell.angle_beta   90.00
_cell.angle_gamma   90.00
#
_symmetry.space_group_name_H-M   'P 1'
#
loop_
_entity.id
_entity.type
_entity.pdbx_description
1 polymer ?
#
loop_
_entity_poly.entity_id
_entity_poly.type
_entity_poly.pdbx_seq_one_letter_code
_entity_poly.pdbx_strand_id
1 'polypeptide(L)'
;MIEILYQPSQRKNSKEAFRGFINLFDDYLATDLFNKVDAPIQLIWGEKDPWESLNEARNWKKQFSNIKRLDIISGVGHCPHDEEPEKTNKLIYEFLQETK
;
A
#
# COMPACT_ATOMS: atom_id res chain seq x y z
N MET A 1 -16.15 -9.52 -4.82
CA MET A 1 -15.43 -8.27 -4.41
C MET A 1 -16.32 -7.04 -4.40
N ILE A 2 -17.00 -6.73 -5.51
CA ILE A 2 -17.84 -5.51 -5.59
C ILE A 2 -18.92 -5.47 -4.51
N GLU A 3 -19.64 -6.56 -4.28
CA GLU A 3 -20.66 -6.61 -3.24
C GLU A 3 -20.11 -6.44 -1.83
N ILE A 4 -18.93 -6.99 -1.57
CA ILE A 4 -18.26 -6.87 -0.27
C ILE A 4 -17.96 -5.40 0.05
N LEU A 5 -17.56 -4.62 -0.96
CA LEU A 5 -17.27 -3.19 -0.80
C LEU A 5 -18.53 -2.32 -0.83
N TYR A 6 -19.53 -2.71 -1.65
CA TYR A 6 -20.76 -1.95 -1.83
C TYR A 6 -21.70 -2.03 -0.62
N GLN A 7 -21.89 -3.23 -0.05
CA GLN A 7 -22.82 -3.46 1.05
C GLN A 7 -22.56 -2.54 2.27
N PRO A 8 -21.31 -2.41 2.75
CA PRO A 8 -21.04 -1.50 3.87
C PRO A 8 -21.38 -0.04 3.55
N SER A 9 -21.22 0.39 2.29
CA SER A 9 -21.51 1.78 1.88
C SER A 9 -22.99 2.10 1.94
N GLN A 10 -23.87 1.09 1.96
CA GLN A 10 -25.33 1.26 2.02
C GLN A 10 -25.86 1.30 3.45
N ARG A 11 -25.03 1.11 4.44
CA ARG A 11 -25.45 1.15 5.84
C ARG A 11 -25.77 2.56 6.28
N LYS A 12 -26.69 2.68 7.26
CA LYS A 12 -27.02 3.96 7.88
C LYS A 12 -25.75 4.61 8.42
N ASN A 13 -25.60 5.90 8.19
CA ASN A 13 -24.46 6.72 8.63
C ASN A 13 -23.12 6.40 7.95
N SER A 14 -23.10 5.58 6.89
CA SER A 14 -21.87 5.26 6.17
C SER A 14 -21.25 6.51 5.54
N LYS A 15 -22.06 7.45 5.06
CA LYS A 15 -21.60 8.70 4.46
C LYS A 15 -20.86 9.59 5.46
N GLU A 16 -21.38 9.72 6.67
CA GLU A 16 -20.76 10.48 7.74
C GLU A 16 -19.47 9.81 8.22
N ALA A 17 -19.47 8.49 8.35
CA ALA A 17 -18.27 7.73 8.72
C ALA A 17 -17.17 7.90 7.66
N PHE A 18 -17.51 7.86 6.39
CA PHE A 18 -16.57 8.05 5.29
C PHE A 18 -15.97 9.46 5.29
N ARG A 19 -16.81 10.48 5.54
CA ARG A 19 -16.34 11.87 5.68
C ARG A 19 -15.35 12.01 6.83
N GLY A 20 -15.64 11.40 7.98
CA GLY A 20 -14.74 11.41 9.12
C GLY A 20 -13.42 10.75 8.79
N PHE A 21 -13.47 9.63 8.09
CA PHE A 21 -12.27 8.92 7.63
C PHE A 21 -11.39 9.78 6.71
N ILE A 22 -12.00 10.45 5.72
CA ILE A 22 -11.27 11.31 4.80
C ILE A 22 -10.60 12.47 5.54
N ASN A 23 -11.27 13.06 6.52
CA ASN A 23 -10.75 14.19 7.28
C ASN A 23 -9.54 13.81 8.16
N LEU A 24 -9.30 12.52 8.40
CA LEU A 24 -8.14 12.04 9.16
C LEU A 24 -6.87 11.95 8.31
N PHE A 25 -6.94 12.06 7.00
CA PHE A 25 -5.78 11.92 6.12
C PHE A 25 -4.79 13.09 6.22
N ASP A 26 -5.10 14.16 6.90
CA ASP A 26 -4.21 15.30 7.06
C ASP A 26 -3.16 15.11 8.19
N ASP A 27 -3.24 14.03 8.96
CA ASP A 27 -2.41 13.88 10.15
C ASP A 27 -0.96 13.50 9.87
N TYR A 28 -0.71 12.47 9.05
CA TYR A 28 0.64 11.99 8.79
C TYR A 28 0.79 11.50 7.35
N LEU A 29 1.85 11.97 6.69
CA LEU A 29 2.27 11.40 5.41
C LEU A 29 3.22 10.23 5.65
N ALA A 30 3.21 9.24 4.74
CA ALA A 30 4.13 8.11 4.82
C ALA A 30 5.59 8.57 4.89
N THR A 31 5.93 9.63 4.14
CA THR A 31 7.28 10.20 4.11
C THR A 31 7.72 10.76 5.46
N ASP A 32 6.78 11.22 6.29
CA ASP A 32 7.09 11.70 7.64
C ASP A 32 7.44 10.55 8.60
N LEU A 33 6.97 9.35 8.28
CA LEU A 33 7.09 8.19 9.16
C LEU A 33 8.24 7.24 8.78
N PHE A 34 8.66 7.20 7.52
CA PHE A 34 9.68 6.25 7.06
C PHE A 34 10.98 6.35 7.87
N ASN A 35 11.42 7.57 8.17
CA ASN A 35 12.65 7.77 8.96
C ASN A 35 12.54 7.33 10.42
N LYS A 36 11.32 7.11 10.90
CA LYS A 36 11.05 6.70 12.29
C LYS A 36 10.93 5.18 12.44
N VAL A 37 11.04 4.45 11.34
CA VAL A 37 10.95 2.99 11.33
C VAL A 37 12.35 2.43 11.25
N ASP A 38 12.77 1.69 12.29
CA ASP A 38 14.11 1.07 12.34
C ASP A 38 14.16 -0.25 11.58
N ALA A 39 13.02 -0.88 11.34
CA ALA A 39 12.96 -2.14 10.61
C ALA A 39 13.14 -1.92 9.10
N PRO A 40 13.65 -2.94 8.38
CA PRO A 40 13.67 -2.90 6.92
C PRO A 40 12.25 -2.90 6.35
N ILE A 41 12.04 -2.11 5.29
CA ILE A 41 10.74 -1.93 4.65
C ILE A 41 10.78 -2.51 3.25
N GLN A 42 9.73 -3.24 2.89
CA GLN A 42 9.45 -3.66 1.53
C GLN A 42 8.24 -2.88 1.01
N LEU A 43 8.33 -2.37 -0.21
CA LEU A 43 7.20 -1.83 -0.94
C LEU A 43 6.80 -2.83 -2.03
N ILE A 44 5.52 -3.15 -2.11
CA ILE A 44 4.95 -3.95 -3.19
C ILE A 44 3.93 -3.08 -3.91
N TRP A 45 4.15 -2.87 -5.20
CA TRP A 45 3.40 -1.87 -5.97
C TRP A 45 2.79 -2.46 -7.22
N GLY A 46 1.51 -2.16 -7.46
CA GLY A 46 0.88 -2.44 -8.73
C GLY A 46 1.31 -1.42 -9.77
N GLU A 47 1.78 -1.89 -10.91
CA GLU A 47 2.24 -1.03 -12.01
C GLU A 47 1.17 -0.03 -12.46
N LYS A 48 -0.10 -0.45 -12.41
CA LYS A 48 -1.24 0.34 -12.88
C LYS A 48 -2.03 1.00 -11.76
N ASP A 49 -1.42 1.20 -10.61
CA ASP A 49 -2.10 1.85 -9.51
C ASP A 49 -2.58 3.25 -9.94
N PRO A 50 -3.90 3.50 -9.94
CA PRO A 50 -4.45 4.77 -10.39
C PRO A 50 -4.39 5.87 -9.35
N TRP A 51 -4.15 5.53 -8.09
CA TRP A 51 -4.20 6.49 -6.98
C TRP A 51 -2.83 6.88 -6.47
N GLU A 52 -1.93 5.93 -6.36
CA GLU A 52 -0.58 6.17 -5.89
C GLU A 52 0.43 5.81 -6.98
N SER A 53 1.12 6.82 -7.46
CA SER A 53 2.06 6.69 -8.57
C SER A 53 3.21 5.75 -8.25
N LEU A 54 3.54 4.86 -9.20
CA LEU A 54 4.74 4.04 -9.12
C LEU A 54 6.01 4.90 -9.04
N ASN A 55 6.00 6.07 -9.67
CA ASN A 55 7.14 6.99 -9.59
C ASN A 55 7.39 7.48 -8.17
N GLU A 56 6.33 7.69 -7.39
CA GLU A 56 6.47 8.04 -5.98
C GLU A 56 7.15 6.91 -5.19
N ALA A 57 6.73 5.67 -5.43
CA ALA A 57 7.35 4.52 -4.78
C ALA A 57 8.85 4.41 -5.13
N ARG A 58 9.20 4.65 -6.38
CA ARG A 58 10.60 4.68 -6.83
C ARG A 58 11.40 5.79 -6.16
N ASN A 59 10.80 6.97 -6.01
CA ASN A 59 11.43 8.10 -5.33
C ASN A 59 11.66 7.77 -3.85
N TRP A 60 10.69 7.16 -3.19
CA TRP A 60 10.82 6.74 -1.79
C TRP A 60 11.95 5.72 -1.63
N LYS A 61 12.05 4.76 -2.55
CA LYS A 61 13.13 3.78 -2.54
C LYS A 61 14.50 4.44 -2.60
N LYS A 62 14.65 5.51 -3.37
CA LYS A 62 15.90 6.27 -3.48
C LYS A 62 16.17 7.12 -2.25
N GLN A 63 15.13 7.72 -1.69
CA GLN A 63 15.22 8.71 -0.62
C GLN A 63 15.43 8.09 0.76
N PHE A 64 14.81 6.93 1.04
CA PHE A 64 14.83 6.31 2.36
C PHE A 64 15.64 5.01 2.35
N SER A 65 16.75 5.01 3.08
CA SER A 65 17.68 3.88 3.11
C SER A 65 17.10 2.63 3.77
N ASN A 66 16.10 2.77 4.62
CA ASN A 66 15.42 1.64 5.26
C ASN A 66 14.39 0.95 4.35
N ILE A 67 14.06 1.55 3.21
CA ILE A 67 13.28 0.87 2.17
C ILE A 67 14.27 0.01 1.37
N LYS A 68 14.30 -1.28 1.70
CA LYS A 68 15.31 -2.21 1.16
C LYS A 68 14.90 -2.81 -0.17
N ARG A 69 13.60 -2.85 -0.46
CA ARG A 69 13.11 -3.54 -1.63
C ARG A 69 11.83 -2.87 -2.15
N LEU A 70 11.76 -2.71 -3.47
CA LEU A 70 10.55 -2.30 -4.18
C LEU A 70 10.25 -3.36 -5.24
N ASP A 71 9.14 -4.06 -5.07
CA ASP A 71 8.66 -5.06 -6.02
C ASP A 71 7.47 -4.52 -6.78
N ILE A 72 7.53 -4.58 -8.11
CA ILE A 72 6.51 -4.07 -9.00
C ILE A 72 5.79 -5.25 -9.65
N ILE A 73 4.47 -5.29 -9.53
CA ILE A 73 3.66 -6.34 -10.15
C ILE A 73 2.97 -5.75 -11.38
N SER A 74 3.33 -6.30 -12.54
CA SER A 74 2.84 -5.85 -13.84
C SER A 74 1.34 -6.10 -13.99
N GLY A 75 0.64 -5.12 -14.57
CA GLY A 75 -0.79 -5.24 -14.86
C GLY A 75 -1.73 -5.13 -13.68
N VAL A 76 -1.22 -4.84 -12.50
CA VAL A 76 -1.98 -4.83 -11.25
C VAL A 76 -2.20 -3.39 -10.77
N GLY A 77 -3.37 -3.13 -10.18
CA GLY A 77 -3.74 -1.82 -9.65
C GLY A 77 -3.35 -1.61 -8.20
N HIS A 78 -4.23 -0.94 -7.45
CA HIS A 78 -3.94 -0.46 -6.09
C HIS A 78 -3.85 -1.57 -5.04
N CYS A 79 -4.48 -2.72 -5.27
CA CYS A 79 -4.55 -3.80 -4.28
C CYS A 79 -3.88 -5.09 -4.77
N PRO A 80 -2.52 -5.12 -4.86
CA PRO A 80 -1.81 -6.31 -5.34
C PRO A 80 -2.11 -7.58 -4.54
N HIS A 81 -2.31 -7.45 -3.24
CA HIS A 81 -2.62 -8.56 -2.34
C HIS A 81 -3.96 -9.22 -2.66
N ASP A 82 -4.85 -8.50 -3.30
CA ASP A 82 -6.17 -8.99 -3.70
C ASP A 82 -6.20 -9.43 -5.17
N GLU A 83 -5.52 -8.68 -6.05
CA GLU A 83 -5.51 -8.96 -7.49
C GLU A 83 -4.56 -10.09 -7.87
N GLU A 84 -3.42 -10.20 -7.21
CA GLU A 84 -2.40 -11.21 -7.44
C GLU A 84 -1.84 -11.75 -6.12
N PRO A 85 -2.68 -12.48 -5.35
CA PRO A 85 -2.29 -12.89 -3.99
C PRO A 85 -1.10 -13.84 -3.97
N GLU A 86 -0.99 -14.75 -4.93
CA GLU A 86 0.12 -15.71 -4.97
C GLU A 86 1.46 -15.02 -5.18
N LYS A 87 1.52 -14.09 -6.14
CA LYS A 87 2.74 -13.32 -6.39
C LYS A 87 3.10 -12.44 -5.20
N THR A 88 2.11 -11.76 -4.63
CA THR A 88 2.30 -10.90 -3.49
C THR A 88 2.84 -11.69 -2.29
N ASN A 89 2.23 -12.82 -1.98
CA ASN A 89 2.66 -13.68 -0.88
C ASN A 89 4.08 -14.19 -1.07
N LYS A 90 4.43 -14.57 -2.29
CA LYS A 90 5.79 -15.02 -2.61
C LYS A 90 6.81 -13.93 -2.35
N LEU A 91 6.52 -12.69 -2.79
CA LEU A 91 7.40 -11.55 -2.58
C LEU A 91 7.59 -11.22 -1.10
N ILE A 92 6.51 -11.29 -0.32
CA ILE A 92 6.56 -11.10 1.13
C ILE A 92 7.45 -12.18 1.77
N TYR A 93 7.24 -13.43 1.39
CA TYR A 93 8.03 -14.54 1.93
C TYR A 93 9.52 -14.37 1.63
N GLU A 94 9.86 -14.03 0.38
CA GLU A 94 11.25 -13.78 -0.03
C GLU A 94 11.90 -12.68 0.82
N PHE A 95 11.18 -11.58 1.03
CA PHE A 95 11.69 -10.48 1.85
C PHE A 95 11.91 -10.88 3.30
N LEU A 96 11.00 -11.65 3.88
CA LEU A 96 11.15 -12.15 5.24
C LEU A 96 12.39 -13.06 5.38
N GLN A 97 12.71 -13.85 4.35
CA GLN A 97 13.91 -14.67 4.36
C GLN A 97 15.18 -13.84 4.24
N GLU A 98 15.18 -12.79 3.42
CA GLU A 98 16.34 -11.91 3.24
C GLU A 98 16.69 -11.11 4.51
N THR A 99 15.69 -10.83 5.35
CA THR A 99 15.83 -9.95 6.53
C THR A 99 15.97 -10.71 7.84
N LYS A 100 16.12 -12.03 7.78
CA LYS A 100 16.36 -12.85 8.97
C LYS A 100 17.70 -12.58 9.59
#